data_0a8f6b9b3044c6e38e48fca0b44fc5fe
#
_entry.id   0a8f6b9b3044c6e38e48fca0b44fc5fe
#
_cell.length_a   1.000
_cell.length_b   1.000
_cell.length_c   1.000
_cell.angle_alpha   90.00
_cell.angle_beta   90.00
_cell.angle_gamma   90.00
#
_symmetry.space_group_name_H-M   'P 1'
#
loop_
_entity.id
_entity.type
_entity.pdbx_description
1 polymer ?
#
loop_
_entity_poly.entity_id
_entity_poly.type
_entity_poly.pdbx_seq_one_letter_code
_entity_poly.pdbx_strand_id
1 'polypeptide(L)'
;MKSLLNIEEHPLEPFLPINAKLLMLGSFPPQKKRWSMEFFYPNLQNDMWRIFGIIFFQNKDHFLNPDKKVFDKERIIDLLNKKGIALYDTASAVRRLQDNASDKFLEVVEQTDISLLLKQIPMCKAIVTTGQKATDIIREQIKVKEPVVGTSEPFE
;
A
#
# COMPACT_ATOMS: atom_id res chain seq x y z
N MET A 1 -24.80 -13.93 -2.59
CA MET A 1 -24.95 -13.21 -3.87
C MET A 1 -24.14 -11.92 -3.80
N LYS A 2 -23.29 -11.68 -4.81
CA LYS A 2 -22.43 -10.50 -4.84
C LYS A 2 -23.19 -9.18 -4.71
N SER A 3 -24.37 -9.09 -5.33
CA SER A 3 -25.19 -7.88 -5.31
C SER A 3 -25.64 -7.46 -3.91
N LEU A 4 -25.55 -8.37 -2.92
CA LEU A 4 -25.89 -8.08 -1.53
C LEU A 4 -24.69 -7.67 -0.70
N LEU A 5 -23.47 -7.76 -1.25
CA LEU A 5 -22.26 -7.36 -0.54
C LEU A 5 -22.06 -5.85 -0.68
N ASN A 6 -21.73 -5.23 0.44
CA ASN A 6 -21.46 -3.79 0.47
C ASN A 6 -20.16 -3.45 -0.26
N ILE A 7 -20.20 -2.33 -0.96
CA ILE A 7 -18.99 -1.74 -1.53
C ILE A 7 -18.25 -1.02 -0.39
N GLU A 8 -16.96 -1.33 -0.24
CA GLU A 8 -16.10 -0.64 0.73
C GLU A 8 -15.23 0.37 -0.03
N GLU A 9 -15.34 1.63 0.33
CA GLU A 9 -14.46 2.67 -0.18
C GLU A 9 -13.18 2.70 0.66
N HIS A 10 -12.08 3.12 0.03
CA HIS A 10 -10.79 3.18 0.73
C HIS A 10 -10.90 4.14 1.92
N PRO A 11 -10.60 3.67 3.13
CA PRO A 11 -10.82 4.48 4.34
C PRO A 11 -9.70 5.50 4.61
N LEU A 12 -8.62 5.47 3.84
CA LEU A 12 -7.48 6.38 4.01
C LEU A 12 -7.30 7.25 2.77
N GLU A 13 -6.85 8.48 2.99
CA GLU A 13 -6.40 9.33 1.91
C GLU A 13 -5.00 8.89 1.45
N PRO A 14 -4.64 9.12 0.17
CA PRO A 14 -3.28 8.85 -0.27
C PRO A 14 -2.26 9.64 0.55
N PHE A 15 -1.16 8.99 0.92
CA PHE A 15 -0.06 9.64 1.61
C PHE A 15 0.97 10.08 0.56
N LEU A 16 0.99 11.37 0.24
CA LEU A 16 1.74 11.90 -0.90
C LEU A 16 2.66 13.06 -0.51
N PRO A 17 3.82 12.78 0.09
CA PRO A 17 4.80 13.85 0.34
C PRO A 17 5.20 14.51 -0.97
N ILE A 18 5.26 15.85 -0.99
CA ILE A 18 5.57 16.58 -2.24
C ILE A 18 6.94 16.20 -2.82
N ASN A 19 7.87 15.81 -1.96
CA ASN A 19 9.22 15.40 -2.37
C ASN A 19 9.31 13.90 -2.67
N ALA A 20 8.20 13.18 -2.75
CA ALA A 20 8.23 11.74 -2.94
C ALA A 20 8.90 11.36 -4.26
N LYS A 21 9.83 10.43 -4.18
CA LYS A 21 10.55 9.86 -5.32
C LYS A 21 10.09 8.45 -5.65
N LEU A 22 9.40 7.81 -4.73
CA LEU A 22 8.90 6.45 -4.83
C LEU A 22 7.44 6.42 -4.43
N LEU A 23 6.61 5.73 -5.22
CA LEU A 23 5.22 5.45 -4.87
C LEU A 23 5.10 3.94 -4.63
N MET A 24 4.73 3.56 -3.41
CA MET A 24 4.49 2.16 -3.06
C MET A 24 3.00 1.88 -3.04
N LEU A 25 2.59 0.86 -3.78
CA LEU A 25 1.19 0.53 -3.98
C LEU A 25 0.89 -0.92 -3.57
N GLY A 26 -0.04 -1.07 -2.65
CA GLY A 26 -0.68 -2.35 -2.37
C GLY A 26 -1.98 -2.48 -3.14
N SER A 27 -2.81 -3.43 -2.77
CA SER A 27 -4.13 -3.62 -3.37
C SER A 27 -5.22 -2.85 -2.64
N PHE A 28 -5.47 -3.19 -1.39
CA PHE A 28 -6.49 -2.58 -0.54
C PHE A 28 -6.22 -3.00 0.90
N PRO A 29 -6.55 -2.15 1.91
CA PRO A 29 -6.26 -2.53 3.29
C PRO A 29 -7.16 -3.66 3.78
N PRO A 30 -6.71 -4.40 4.83
CA PRO A 30 -7.57 -5.39 5.48
C PRO A 30 -8.72 -4.72 6.21
N GLN A 31 -9.67 -5.51 6.70
CA GLN A 31 -10.78 -5.00 7.50
C GLN A 31 -10.27 -4.29 8.75
N LYS A 32 -10.99 -3.26 9.18
CA LYS A 32 -10.64 -2.43 10.35
C LYS A 32 -10.34 -3.23 11.61
N LYS A 33 -11.02 -4.36 11.81
CA LYS A 33 -10.79 -5.21 12.98
C LYS A 33 -9.36 -5.77 13.06
N ARG A 34 -8.62 -5.73 11.94
CA ARG A 34 -7.23 -6.21 11.88
C ARG A 34 -6.20 -5.09 12.01
N TRP A 35 -6.64 -3.84 12.15
CA TRP A 35 -5.74 -2.70 12.17
C TRP A 35 -5.17 -2.45 13.56
N SER A 36 -3.86 -2.30 13.65
CA SER A 36 -3.21 -1.85 14.88
C SER A 36 -3.02 -0.33 14.90
N MET A 37 -3.21 0.34 13.77
CA MET A 37 -3.08 1.80 13.65
C MET A 37 -3.92 2.29 12.46
N GLU A 38 -4.18 3.58 12.40
CA GLU A 38 -4.92 4.21 11.29
C GLU A 38 -3.96 4.66 10.18
N PHE A 39 -3.33 3.68 9.50
CA PHE A 39 -2.40 3.95 8.43
C PHE A 39 -2.26 2.71 7.54
N PHE A 40 -1.38 2.76 6.53
CA PHE A 40 -1.17 1.65 5.59
C PHE A 40 -0.42 0.49 6.24
N TYR A 41 -0.70 -0.72 5.77
CA TYR A 41 -0.14 -1.97 6.31
C TYR A 41 -0.30 -2.05 7.83
N PRO A 42 -1.55 -1.89 8.33
CA PRO A 42 -1.80 -1.72 9.76
C PRO A 42 -1.84 -3.01 10.56
N ASN A 43 -1.96 -4.16 9.89
CA ASN A 43 -2.07 -5.45 10.56
C ASN A 43 -0.70 -5.87 11.11
N LEU A 44 -0.63 -6.19 12.41
CA LEU A 44 0.61 -6.62 13.04
C LEU A 44 1.21 -7.88 12.41
N GLN A 45 0.41 -8.67 11.72
CA GLN A 45 0.90 -9.86 11.02
C GLN A 45 1.53 -9.53 9.67
N ASN A 46 1.39 -8.30 9.18
CA ASN A 46 2.03 -7.86 7.94
C ASN A 46 3.46 -7.41 8.25
N ASP A 47 4.41 -7.87 7.45
CA ASP A 47 5.83 -7.62 7.70
C ASP A 47 6.37 -6.33 7.10
N MET A 48 5.57 -5.53 6.42
CA MET A 48 6.06 -4.35 5.70
C MET A 48 6.91 -3.44 6.59
N TRP A 49 6.38 -3.07 7.75
CA TRP A 49 7.12 -2.15 8.64
C TRP A 49 8.28 -2.81 9.35
N ARG A 50 8.26 -4.13 9.51
CA ARG A 50 9.42 -4.87 10.00
C ARG A 50 10.53 -4.88 8.97
N ILE A 51 10.18 -5.04 7.68
CA ILE A 51 11.14 -4.97 6.58
C ILE A 51 11.78 -3.57 6.53
N PHE A 52 10.98 -2.52 6.64
CA PHE A 52 11.48 -1.14 6.71
C PHE A 52 12.40 -0.94 7.91
N GLY A 53 12.05 -1.50 9.06
CA GLY A 53 12.89 -1.44 10.24
C GLY A 53 14.27 -2.09 10.01
N ILE A 54 14.28 -3.25 9.36
CA ILE A 54 15.53 -3.94 9.02
C ILE A 54 16.36 -3.11 8.05
N ILE A 55 15.75 -2.61 6.98
CA ILE A 55 16.47 -1.89 5.92
C ILE A 55 17.09 -0.59 6.44
N PHE A 56 16.32 0.21 7.17
CA PHE A 56 16.73 1.57 7.53
C PHE A 56 17.35 1.69 8.92
N PHE A 57 17.09 0.74 9.82
CA PHE A 57 17.51 0.85 11.22
C PHE A 57 18.16 -0.43 11.76
N GLN A 58 18.32 -1.47 10.95
CA GLN A 58 18.84 -2.78 11.35
C GLN A 58 18.09 -3.35 12.57
N ASN A 59 16.80 -3.05 12.67
CA ASN A 59 15.97 -3.46 13.79
C ASN A 59 14.54 -3.69 13.31
N LYS A 60 14.11 -4.96 13.25
CA LYS A 60 12.76 -5.32 12.78
C LYS A 60 11.66 -4.72 13.65
N ASP A 61 11.95 -4.39 14.89
CA ASP A 61 10.95 -3.88 15.84
C ASP A 61 11.00 -2.36 15.99
N HIS A 62 11.76 -1.67 15.13
CA HIS A 62 11.91 -0.21 15.21
C HIS A 62 10.57 0.52 15.20
N PHE A 63 9.63 0.07 14.35
CA PHE A 63 8.34 0.72 14.21
C PHE A 63 7.23 0.12 15.07
N LEU A 64 7.58 -0.84 15.92
CA LEU A 64 6.64 -1.46 16.84
C LEU A 64 6.68 -0.71 18.17
N ASN A 65 5.50 -0.34 18.68
CA ASN A 65 5.38 0.16 20.05
C ASN A 65 5.19 -1.05 20.96
N PRO A 66 6.21 -1.47 21.74
CA PRO A 66 6.13 -2.70 22.51
C PRO A 66 5.12 -2.64 23.66
N ASP A 67 4.89 -1.46 24.21
CA ASP A 67 3.98 -1.27 25.33
C ASP A 67 2.52 -1.47 24.92
N LYS A 68 2.18 -1.00 23.72
CA LYS A 68 0.80 -1.06 23.20
C LYS A 68 0.59 -2.21 22.22
N LYS A 69 1.66 -2.88 21.79
CA LYS A 69 1.64 -3.92 20.77
C LYS A 69 0.94 -3.46 19.49
N VAL A 70 1.28 -2.25 19.04
CA VAL A 70 0.79 -1.65 17.80
C VAL A 70 1.98 -1.05 17.05
N PHE A 71 1.81 -0.82 15.76
CA PHE A 71 2.83 -0.07 15.01
C PHE A 71 2.78 1.41 15.40
N ASP A 72 3.94 2.05 15.37
CA ASP A 72 4.09 3.48 15.69
C ASP A 72 3.94 4.32 14.41
N LYS A 73 2.72 4.78 14.17
CA LYS A 73 2.37 5.56 12.98
C LYS A 73 3.26 6.80 12.79
N GLU A 74 3.55 7.51 13.86
CA GLU A 74 4.32 8.76 13.77
C GLU A 74 5.76 8.51 13.31
N ARG A 75 6.39 7.45 13.84
CA ARG A 75 7.74 7.07 13.41
C ARG A 75 7.76 6.65 11.94
N ILE A 76 6.74 5.92 11.51
CA ILE A 76 6.61 5.50 10.12
C ILE A 76 6.48 6.71 9.21
N ILE A 77 5.58 7.64 9.53
CA ILE A 77 5.37 8.86 8.74
C ILE A 77 6.64 9.70 8.66
N ASP A 78 7.36 9.82 9.77
CA ASP A 78 8.62 10.55 9.81
C ASP A 78 9.64 9.97 8.83
N LEU A 79 9.79 8.65 8.82
CA LEU A 79 10.68 7.98 7.88
C LEU A 79 10.25 8.21 6.43
N LEU A 80 8.95 8.04 6.15
CA LEU A 80 8.43 8.18 4.78
C LEU A 80 8.65 9.59 4.24
N ASN A 81 8.44 10.61 5.08
CA ASN A 81 8.72 11.98 4.71
C ASN A 81 10.20 12.22 4.44
N LYS A 82 11.08 11.69 5.30
CA LYS A 82 12.52 11.84 5.14
C LYS A 82 13.06 11.14 3.90
N LYS A 83 12.52 9.98 3.59
CA LYS A 83 12.99 9.18 2.44
C LYS A 83 12.26 9.50 1.15
N GLY A 84 11.18 10.27 1.20
CA GLY A 84 10.41 10.62 0.01
C GLY A 84 9.64 9.43 -0.55
N ILE A 85 8.88 8.74 0.29
CA ILE A 85 8.09 7.58 -0.09
C ILE A 85 6.60 7.90 0.06
N ALA A 86 5.86 7.80 -1.04
CA ALA A 86 4.41 7.94 -1.06
C ALA A 86 3.75 6.57 -0.98
N LEU A 87 2.56 6.52 -0.40
CA LEU A 87 1.80 5.28 -0.23
C LEU A 87 0.37 5.47 -0.69
N TYR A 88 -0.13 4.47 -1.40
CA TYR A 88 -1.56 4.26 -1.58
C TYR A 88 -1.80 2.82 -2.00
N ASP A 89 -3.02 2.54 -2.46
CA ASP A 89 -3.41 1.22 -2.95
C ASP A 89 -3.98 1.34 -4.36
N THR A 90 -3.94 0.25 -5.13
CA THR A 90 -4.39 0.24 -6.51
C THR A 90 -5.90 0.15 -6.65
N ALA A 91 -6.61 -0.25 -5.59
CA ALA A 91 -8.08 -0.25 -5.56
C ALA A 91 -8.56 0.86 -4.64
N SER A 92 -9.50 1.66 -5.11
CA SER A 92 -10.14 2.72 -4.30
C SER A 92 -11.50 2.27 -3.76
N ALA A 93 -12.10 1.22 -4.34
CA ALA A 93 -13.33 0.60 -3.82
C ALA A 93 -13.36 -0.87 -4.18
N VAL A 94 -13.81 -1.69 -3.25
CA VAL A 94 -13.86 -3.16 -3.42
C VAL A 94 -15.15 -3.73 -2.84
N ARG A 95 -15.46 -4.98 -3.24
CA ARG A 95 -16.34 -5.88 -2.50
C ARG A 95 -15.48 -6.99 -1.91
N ARG A 96 -15.69 -7.30 -0.67
CA ARG A 96 -14.95 -8.35 0.03
C ARG A 96 -15.75 -9.64 -0.04
N LEU A 97 -15.26 -10.62 -0.78
CA LEU A 97 -15.98 -11.86 -1.04
C LEU A 97 -15.89 -12.85 0.13
N GLN A 98 -14.85 -12.71 0.97
CA GLN A 98 -14.68 -13.50 2.18
C GLN A 98 -14.10 -12.64 3.30
N ASP A 99 -14.39 -13.02 4.53
CA ASP A 99 -13.92 -12.30 5.71
C ASP A 99 -12.50 -12.73 6.09
N ASN A 100 -11.53 -12.33 5.25
CA ASN A 100 -10.11 -12.55 5.54
C ASN A 100 -9.27 -11.48 4.84
N ALA A 101 -7.95 -11.52 5.05
CA ALA A 101 -7.04 -10.51 4.53
C ALA A 101 -6.45 -10.86 3.17
N SER A 102 -6.91 -11.92 2.52
CA SER A 102 -6.36 -12.37 1.23
C SER A 102 -6.89 -11.54 0.09
N ASP A 103 -5.98 -11.03 -0.76
CA ASP A 103 -6.30 -10.26 -1.96
C ASP A 103 -7.16 -11.02 -2.96
N LYS A 104 -7.04 -12.34 -3.01
CA LYS A 104 -7.79 -13.15 -3.98
C LYS A 104 -9.30 -13.09 -3.77
N PHE A 105 -9.75 -12.67 -2.58
CA PHE A 105 -11.17 -12.54 -2.25
C PHE A 105 -11.65 -11.10 -2.33
N LEU A 106 -10.86 -10.20 -2.89
CA LEU A 106 -11.27 -8.83 -3.17
C LEU A 106 -11.74 -8.72 -4.61
N GLU A 107 -12.95 -8.21 -4.79
CA GLU A 107 -13.45 -7.81 -6.10
C GLU A 107 -13.25 -6.30 -6.23
N VAL A 108 -12.41 -5.89 -7.16
CA VAL A 108 -12.13 -4.46 -7.37
C VAL A 108 -13.32 -3.82 -8.08
N VAL A 109 -13.97 -2.89 -7.43
CA VAL A 109 -15.10 -2.15 -7.98
C VAL A 109 -14.63 -0.89 -8.69
N GLU A 110 -13.60 -0.23 -8.11
CA GLU A 110 -13.02 0.97 -8.69
C GLU A 110 -11.51 0.94 -8.49
N GLN A 111 -10.78 1.12 -9.59
CA GLN A 111 -9.33 1.24 -9.54
C GLN A 111 -8.93 2.67 -9.20
N THR A 112 -7.85 2.82 -8.46
CA THR A 112 -7.23 4.12 -8.22
C THR A 112 -6.69 4.68 -9.53
N ASP A 113 -6.92 5.97 -9.78
CA ASP A 113 -6.32 6.66 -10.94
C ASP A 113 -4.86 6.99 -10.61
N ILE A 114 -3.96 6.15 -11.11
CA ILE A 114 -2.52 6.27 -10.80
C ILE A 114 -1.94 7.54 -11.43
N SER A 115 -2.38 7.91 -12.62
CA SER A 115 -1.91 9.15 -13.26
C SER A 115 -2.20 10.37 -12.40
N LEU A 116 -3.37 10.39 -11.75
CA LEU A 116 -3.76 11.49 -10.87
C LEU A 116 -2.85 11.56 -9.64
N LEU A 117 -2.50 10.41 -9.05
CA LEU A 117 -1.55 10.37 -7.95
C LEU A 117 -0.19 10.90 -8.36
N LEU A 118 0.33 10.45 -9.51
CA LEU A 118 1.66 10.85 -9.99
C LEU A 118 1.74 12.34 -10.27
N LYS A 119 0.65 12.98 -10.69
CA LYS A 119 0.62 14.43 -10.90
C LYS A 119 0.85 15.20 -9.60
N GLN A 120 0.48 14.63 -8.47
CA GLN A 120 0.64 15.27 -7.16
C GLN A 120 2.03 15.07 -6.56
N ILE A 121 2.82 14.16 -7.12
CA ILE A 121 4.20 13.89 -6.69
C ILE A 121 5.13 13.93 -7.90
N PRO A 122 5.38 15.12 -8.47
CA PRO A 122 6.08 15.24 -9.75
C PRO A 122 7.54 14.77 -9.71
N MET A 123 8.12 14.59 -8.53
CA MET A 123 9.49 14.07 -8.37
C MET A 123 9.54 12.54 -8.35
N CYS A 124 8.40 11.88 -8.41
CA CYS A 124 8.34 10.41 -8.35
C CYS A 124 9.01 9.78 -9.56
N LYS A 125 9.93 8.86 -9.32
CA LYS A 125 10.73 8.19 -10.35
C LYS A 125 10.49 6.69 -10.43
N ALA A 126 9.81 6.11 -9.43
CA ALA A 126 9.63 4.68 -9.36
C ALA A 126 8.32 4.33 -8.67
N ILE A 127 7.74 3.21 -9.09
CA ILE A 127 6.56 2.62 -8.46
C ILE A 127 6.95 1.23 -7.99
N VAL A 128 6.62 0.90 -6.74
CA VAL A 128 6.76 -0.44 -6.18
C VAL A 128 5.37 -1.02 -5.96
N THR A 129 5.12 -2.21 -6.46
CA THR A 129 3.89 -2.95 -6.17
C THR A 129 4.22 -4.06 -5.18
N THR A 130 3.37 -4.23 -4.17
CA THR A 130 3.63 -5.13 -3.05
C THR A 130 2.85 -6.45 -3.15
N GLY A 131 2.40 -6.82 -4.33
CA GLY A 131 1.70 -8.07 -4.55
C GLY A 131 1.21 -8.21 -5.97
N GLN A 132 0.74 -9.40 -6.32
CA GLN A 132 0.33 -9.71 -7.69
C GLN A 132 -0.89 -8.88 -8.13
N LYS A 133 -1.88 -8.74 -7.26
CA LYS A 133 -3.10 -7.97 -7.60
C LYS A 133 -2.75 -6.52 -7.91
N ALA A 134 -1.89 -5.90 -7.11
CA ALA A 134 -1.45 -4.52 -7.36
C ALA A 134 -0.69 -4.42 -8.70
N THR A 135 0.19 -5.38 -8.98
CA THR A 135 0.93 -5.42 -10.24
C THR A 135 -0.02 -5.54 -11.43
N ASP A 136 -1.01 -6.42 -11.34
CA ASP A 136 -1.97 -6.64 -12.43
C ASP A 136 -2.77 -5.36 -12.73
N ILE A 137 -3.20 -4.64 -11.69
CA ILE A 137 -3.96 -3.40 -11.86
C ILE A 137 -3.09 -2.32 -12.50
N ILE A 138 -1.83 -2.17 -12.05
CA ILE A 138 -0.90 -1.21 -12.63
C ILE A 138 -0.71 -1.48 -14.12
N ARG A 139 -0.58 -2.75 -14.51
CA ARG A 139 -0.37 -3.12 -15.91
C ARG A 139 -1.58 -2.87 -16.79
N GLU A 140 -2.77 -2.76 -16.21
CA GLU A 140 -3.95 -2.33 -16.95
C GLU A 140 -3.94 -0.83 -17.25
N GLN A 141 -3.30 -0.03 -16.41
CA GLN A 141 -3.25 1.43 -16.55
C GLN A 141 -1.99 1.93 -17.23
N ILE A 142 -0.86 1.23 -17.05
CA ILE A 142 0.45 1.63 -17.55
C ILE A 142 1.02 0.50 -18.39
N LYS A 143 1.50 0.84 -19.59
CA LYS A 143 2.12 -0.15 -20.46
C LYS A 143 3.52 -0.50 -19.92
N VAL A 144 3.65 -1.67 -19.33
CA VAL A 144 4.88 -2.13 -18.71
C VAL A 144 4.90 -3.66 -18.71
N LYS A 145 6.10 -4.24 -18.86
CA LYS A 145 6.30 -5.68 -18.67
C LYS A 145 6.07 -6.04 -17.21
N GLU A 146 5.55 -7.25 -16.98
CA GLU A 146 5.46 -7.77 -15.62
C GLU A 146 6.86 -8.03 -15.06
N PRO A 147 7.29 -7.34 -14.00
CA PRO A 147 8.59 -7.60 -13.42
C PRO A 147 8.58 -8.93 -12.66
N VAL A 148 9.70 -9.65 -12.74
CA VAL A 148 9.92 -10.80 -11.87
C VAL A 148 10.09 -10.27 -10.46
N VAL A 149 9.56 -10.98 -9.46
CA VAL A 149 9.65 -10.56 -8.06
C VAL A 149 11.11 -10.22 -7.70
N GLY A 150 11.30 -9.06 -7.09
CA GLY A 150 12.63 -8.57 -6.73
C GLY A 150 13.38 -7.86 -7.85
N THR A 151 12.75 -7.68 -9.01
CA THR A 151 13.35 -6.97 -10.15
C THR A 151 12.53 -5.76 -10.54
N SER A 152 12.97 -5.02 -11.54
CA SER A 152 12.24 -3.86 -12.05
C SER A 152 12.18 -3.89 -13.58
N GLU A 153 11.16 -3.21 -14.12
CA GLU A 153 10.96 -3.00 -15.55
C GLU A 153 10.71 -1.53 -15.81
N PRO A 154 11.33 -0.94 -16.84
CA PRO A 154 11.12 0.48 -17.15
C PRO A 154 9.73 0.72 -17.74
N PHE A 155 9.22 1.93 -17.52
CA PHE A 155 7.98 2.41 -18.13
C PHE A 155 8.04 3.94 -18.27
N GLU A 156 7.11 4.50 -19.04
CA GLU A 156 7.00 5.94 -19.23
C GLU A 156 5.73 6.51 -18.62
#